data_a950f417b073e30fe3a145e48928b591
#
_entry.id   a950f417b073e30fe3a145e48928b591
#
_cell.length_a   1.000
_cell.length_b   1.000
_cell.length_c   1.000
_cell.angle_alpha   90.00
_cell.angle_beta   90.00
_cell.angle_gamma   90.00
#
_symmetry.space_group_name_H-M   'P 1'
#
loop_
_entity.id
_entity.type
_entity.pdbx_description
1 polymer ?
#
loop_
_entity_poly.entity_id
_entity_poly.type
_entity_poly.pdbx_seq_one_letter_code
_entity_poly.pdbx_strand_id
1 'polypeptide(L)'
;TEMLDSRFTGAAFANFFIGLLTLIVSVITLTLAYPAMKCWKMRWEAKHTYINGRHLVFDGKGIQLFGKYIIWFLLSIITLGIYYLVRGRVNIIKWQTKHTHIEGVEGGESKFTGGALALFGHSLLAGFVTIITLTFGAYWAKCHMERWYAKHTVYDGYKLEFDGKAIQYFGKCICWVLLTIITIGIYSFWLLVKMKRWIIKHTVFCAGQELPPVTDPKQMNKAANAQANMQSNAQTYAAPYVQPQYAPVQPAQPVQSNGKATAGFVLSLLSFLGLGITFVMPLLGIIFSGLGISRAKTANSGKGLAVAGLVLGILSFVWAAAYYIFILPMMFM
;
A
#
# COMPACT_ATOMS: atom_id res chain seq x y z
N THR A 1 14.47 -9.30 -30.06
CA THR A 1 13.20 -9.60 -29.35
C THR A 1 13.12 -8.62 -28.19
N GLU A 2 12.43 -7.48 -28.35
CA GLU A 2 12.17 -6.55 -27.26
C GLU A 2 11.35 -7.29 -26.21
N MET A 3 11.95 -7.54 -25.04
CA MET A 3 11.20 -8.01 -23.88
C MET A 3 10.24 -6.89 -23.48
N LEU A 4 8.96 -7.06 -23.80
CA LEU A 4 7.90 -6.15 -23.45
C LEU A 4 7.86 -6.00 -21.92
N ASP A 5 8.04 -4.78 -21.44
CA ASP A 5 8.29 -4.45 -20.04
C ASP A 5 7.03 -4.69 -19.17
N SER A 6 7.20 -5.26 -17.99
CA SER A 6 6.12 -5.39 -17.01
C SER A 6 5.87 -4.04 -16.34
N ARG A 7 4.60 -3.57 -16.32
CA ARG A 7 4.27 -2.23 -15.83
C ARG A 7 2.87 -2.14 -15.21
N PHE A 8 2.73 -1.18 -14.30
CA PHE A 8 1.44 -0.78 -13.73
C PHE A 8 1.12 0.65 -14.12
N THR A 9 0.00 0.85 -14.83
CA THR A 9 -0.42 2.15 -15.38
C THR A 9 -1.44 2.88 -14.50
N GLY A 10 -1.90 2.26 -13.40
CA GLY A 10 -2.91 2.84 -12.52
C GLY A 10 -2.48 4.16 -11.89
N ALA A 11 -3.39 5.16 -11.90
CA ALA A 11 -3.17 6.46 -11.29
C ALA A 11 -3.29 6.41 -9.76
N ALA A 12 -2.45 7.18 -9.05
CA ALA A 12 -2.44 7.23 -7.59
C ALA A 12 -3.76 7.76 -7.02
N PHE A 13 -4.31 8.83 -7.60
CA PHE A 13 -5.60 9.39 -7.22
C PHE A 13 -6.74 8.38 -7.40
N ALA A 14 -6.79 7.68 -8.53
CA ALA A 14 -7.81 6.66 -8.76
C ALA A 14 -7.73 5.54 -7.70
N ASN A 15 -6.52 5.06 -7.38
CA ASN A 15 -6.33 4.06 -6.33
C ASN A 15 -6.78 4.56 -4.96
N PHE A 16 -6.49 5.81 -4.62
CA PHE A 16 -6.93 6.44 -3.38
C PHE A 16 -8.46 6.56 -3.32
N PHE A 17 -9.10 7.12 -4.36
CA PHE A 17 -10.56 7.27 -4.38
C PHE A 17 -11.29 5.92 -4.36
N ILE A 18 -10.79 4.91 -5.05
CA ILE A 18 -11.33 3.54 -4.97
C ILE A 18 -11.22 3.01 -3.54
N GLY A 19 -10.08 3.22 -2.88
CA GLY A 19 -9.88 2.84 -1.48
C GLY A 19 -10.82 3.56 -0.52
N LEU A 20 -10.93 4.89 -0.66
CA LEU A 20 -11.82 5.73 0.14
C LEU A 20 -13.29 5.34 -0.06
N LEU A 21 -13.73 5.17 -1.31
CA LEU A 21 -15.09 4.74 -1.62
C LEU A 21 -15.37 3.34 -1.06
N THR A 22 -14.41 2.42 -1.16
CA THR A 22 -14.51 1.09 -0.56
C THR A 22 -14.71 1.17 0.95
N LEU A 23 -13.97 2.03 1.64
CA LEU A 23 -14.11 2.26 3.07
C LEU A 23 -15.50 2.82 3.41
N ILE A 24 -15.93 3.91 2.77
CA ILE A 24 -17.20 4.57 3.02
C ILE A 24 -18.36 3.60 2.81
N VAL A 25 -18.40 2.92 1.66
CA VAL A 25 -19.46 1.95 1.34
C VAL A 25 -19.45 0.79 2.32
N SER A 26 -18.28 0.30 2.72
CA SER A 26 -18.16 -0.80 3.68
C SER A 26 -18.67 -0.41 5.07
N VAL A 27 -18.42 0.82 5.52
CA VAL A 27 -18.94 1.33 6.80
C VAL A 27 -20.47 1.47 6.75
N ILE A 28 -21.01 2.11 5.70
CA ILE A 28 -22.45 2.33 5.54
C ILE A 28 -23.22 0.99 5.46
N THR A 29 -22.66 0.00 4.77
CA THR A 29 -23.29 -1.31 4.59
C THR A 29 -22.89 -2.34 5.66
N LEU A 30 -22.28 -1.90 6.77
CA LEU A 30 -21.77 -2.80 7.82
C LEU A 30 -20.94 -3.96 7.23
N THR A 31 -20.05 -3.64 6.31
CA THR A 31 -19.14 -4.53 5.57
C THR A 31 -19.81 -5.49 4.56
N LEU A 32 -21.13 -5.51 4.42
CA LEU A 32 -21.83 -6.39 3.48
C LEU A 32 -21.43 -6.14 2.01
N ALA A 33 -21.19 -4.88 1.63
CA ALA A 33 -20.76 -4.52 0.28
C ALA A 33 -19.24 -4.69 0.03
N TYR A 34 -18.44 -4.98 1.07
CA TYR A 34 -16.99 -5.10 0.96
C TYR A 34 -16.53 -6.09 -0.13
N PRO A 35 -17.11 -7.31 -0.28
CA PRO A 35 -16.71 -8.24 -1.34
C PRO A 35 -16.94 -7.68 -2.76
N ALA A 36 -18.03 -6.93 -2.97
CA ALA A 36 -18.32 -6.31 -4.26
C ALA A 36 -17.30 -5.21 -4.58
N MET A 37 -17.00 -4.35 -3.60
CA MET A 37 -16.00 -3.29 -3.74
C MET A 37 -14.59 -3.87 -3.94
N LYS A 38 -14.27 -4.97 -3.26
CA LYS A 38 -13.00 -5.69 -3.45
C LYS A 38 -12.88 -6.22 -4.89
N CYS A 39 -13.92 -6.83 -5.45
CA CYS A 39 -13.93 -7.27 -6.84
C CYS A 39 -13.76 -6.10 -7.82
N TRP A 40 -14.43 -4.96 -7.57
CA TRP A 40 -14.26 -3.77 -8.38
C TRP A 40 -12.82 -3.26 -8.37
N LYS A 41 -12.20 -3.22 -7.19
CA LYS A 41 -10.79 -2.85 -7.05
C LYS A 41 -9.87 -3.85 -7.77
N MET A 42 -10.08 -5.15 -7.61
CA MET A 42 -9.28 -6.19 -8.32
C MET A 42 -9.40 -6.06 -9.83
N ARG A 43 -10.60 -5.79 -10.36
CA ARG A 43 -10.82 -5.56 -11.79
C ARG A 43 -10.10 -4.30 -12.28
N TRP A 44 -10.16 -3.22 -11.51
CA TRP A 44 -9.41 -2.01 -11.82
C TRP A 44 -7.90 -2.26 -11.82
N GLU A 45 -7.39 -2.99 -10.83
CA GLU A 45 -5.97 -3.33 -10.73
C GLU A 45 -5.50 -4.21 -11.89
N ALA A 46 -6.24 -5.26 -12.23
CA ALA A 46 -5.93 -6.13 -13.36
C ALA A 46 -5.90 -5.34 -14.67
N LYS A 47 -6.90 -4.48 -14.92
CA LYS A 47 -6.96 -3.59 -16.09
C LYS A 47 -5.74 -2.68 -16.26
N HIS A 48 -5.03 -2.37 -15.19
CA HIS A 48 -3.84 -1.50 -15.23
C HIS A 48 -2.53 -2.28 -15.05
N THR A 49 -2.58 -3.60 -15.02
CA THR A 49 -1.40 -4.46 -14.85
C THR A 49 -1.01 -5.12 -16.17
N TYR A 50 0.23 -4.94 -16.55
CA TYR A 50 0.85 -5.58 -17.71
C TYR A 50 2.05 -6.38 -17.23
N ILE A 51 2.13 -7.66 -17.59
CA ILE A 51 3.27 -8.54 -17.32
C ILE A 51 3.86 -8.96 -18.66
N ASN A 52 5.13 -8.69 -18.89
CA ASN A 52 5.81 -8.88 -20.19
C ASN A 52 4.97 -8.33 -21.36
N GLY A 53 4.42 -7.11 -21.18
CA GLY A 53 3.57 -6.45 -22.18
C GLY A 53 2.15 -7.01 -22.33
N ARG A 54 1.79 -8.09 -21.65
CA ARG A 54 0.45 -8.68 -21.67
C ARG A 54 -0.44 -8.07 -20.59
N HIS A 55 -1.63 -7.70 -21.00
CA HIS A 55 -2.66 -7.16 -20.11
C HIS A 55 -3.33 -8.27 -19.31
N LEU A 56 -3.63 -8.01 -18.03
CA LEU A 56 -4.39 -8.94 -17.21
C LEU A 56 -5.87 -8.56 -17.20
N VAL A 57 -6.72 -9.56 -17.24
CA VAL A 57 -8.19 -9.43 -17.18
C VAL A 57 -8.69 -10.16 -15.94
N PHE A 58 -9.63 -9.55 -15.22
CA PHE A 58 -10.27 -10.14 -14.06
C PHE A 58 -11.77 -10.30 -14.30
N ASP A 59 -12.27 -11.54 -14.26
CA ASP A 59 -13.67 -11.91 -14.55
C ASP A 59 -14.51 -12.18 -13.29
N GLY A 60 -13.88 -12.18 -12.09
CA GLY A 60 -14.54 -12.48 -10.82
C GLY A 60 -15.74 -11.59 -10.53
N LYS A 61 -16.82 -12.20 -10.06
CA LYS A 61 -18.08 -11.50 -9.72
C LYS A 61 -18.20 -11.29 -8.20
N GLY A 62 -18.63 -10.08 -7.79
CA GLY A 62 -18.78 -9.72 -6.36
C GLY A 62 -19.71 -10.65 -5.59
N ILE A 63 -20.80 -11.12 -6.21
CA ILE A 63 -21.75 -12.05 -5.57
C ILE A 63 -21.11 -13.41 -5.26
N GLN A 64 -20.22 -13.91 -6.13
CA GLN A 64 -19.51 -15.16 -5.88
C GLN A 64 -18.54 -15.02 -4.69
N LEU A 65 -17.85 -13.88 -4.62
CA LEU A 65 -16.96 -13.60 -3.51
C LEU A 65 -17.75 -13.42 -2.19
N PHE A 66 -18.90 -12.75 -2.25
CA PHE A 66 -19.79 -12.58 -1.09
C PHE A 66 -20.19 -13.92 -0.48
N GLY A 67 -20.65 -14.88 -1.28
CA GLY A 67 -20.99 -16.22 -0.80
C GLY A 67 -19.82 -16.93 -0.12
N LYS A 68 -18.59 -16.79 -0.69
CA LYS A 68 -17.38 -17.33 -0.06
C LYS A 68 -17.04 -16.66 1.26
N TYR A 69 -17.21 -15.32 1.35
CA TYR A 69 -16.97 -14.57 2.59
C TYR A 69 -17.89 -15.02 3.72
N ILE A 70 -19.18 -15.31 3.44
CA ILE A 70 -20.09 -15.84 4.43
C ILE A 70 -19.58 -17.19 4.98
N ILE A 71 -19.19 -18.10 4.10
CA ILE A 71 -18.66 -19.41 4.50
C ILE A 71 -17.39 -19.25 5.34
N TRP A 72 -16.45 -18.41 4.92
CA TRP A 72 -15.21 -18.19 5.65
C TRP A 72 -15.45 -17.50 6.99
N PHE A 73 -16.43 -16.61 7.07
CA PHE A 73 -16.85 -15.96 8.30
C PHE A 73 -17.42 -16.95 9.30
N LEU A 74 -18.35 -17.83 8.87
CA LEU A 74 -18.92 -18.88 9.72
C LEU A 74 -17.83 -19.84 10.22
N LEU A 75 -16.93 -20.28 9.35
CA LEU A 75 -15.80 -21.12 9.75
C LEU A 75 -14.87 -20.40 10.73
N SER A 76 -14.70 -19.10 10.58
CA SER A 76 -13.89 -18.30 11.52
C SER A 76 -14.54 -18.19 12.90
N ILE A 77 -15.86 -18.08 12.97
CA ILE A 77 -16.60 -18.10 14.27
C ILE A 77 -16.40 -19.45 14.95
N ILE A 78 -16.63 -20.56 14.24
CA ILE A 78 -16.48 -21.92 14.77
C ILE A 78 -15.06 -22.18 15.29
N THR A 79 -14.04 -21.65 14.62
CA THR A 79 -12.63 -21.84 14.97
C THR A 79 -12.04 -20.70 15.80
N LEU A 80 -12.88 -19.86 16.43
CA LEU A 80 -12.44 -18.70 17.23
C LEU A 80 -11.43 -17.79 16.48
N GLY A 81 -11.61 -17.60 15.16
CA GLY A 81 -10.76 -16.77 14.32
C GLY A 81 -9.53 -17.48 13.73
N ILE A 82 -9.15 -18.67 14.18
CA ILE A 82 -7.97 -19.40 13.68
C ILE A 82 -8.06 -19.66 12.18
N TYR A 83 -9.25 -20.01 11.68
CA TYR A 83 -9.45 -20.22 10.24
C TYR A 83 -9.11 -18.99 9.42
N TYR A 84 -9.54 -17.80 9.86
CA TYR A 84 -9.24 -16.55 9.18
C TYR A 84 -7.74 -16.23 9.17
N LEU A 85 -7.06 -16.40 10.31
CA LEU A 85 -5.63 -16.15 10.45
C LEU A 85 -4.79 -17.03 9.54
N VAL A 86 -5.13 -18.32 9.45
CA VAL A 86 -4.33 -19.30 8.71
C VAL A 86 -4.74 -19.37 7.22
N ARG A 87 -6.04 -19.43 6.94
CA ARG A 87 -6.57 -19.70 5.59
C ARG A 87 -7.17 -18.52 4.87
N GLY A 88 -7.59 -17.46 5.59
CA GLY A 88 -8.31 -16.34 5.00
C GLY A 88 -7.58 -15.71 3.82
N ARG A 89 -6.28 -15.44 3.99
CA ARG A 89 -5.42 -14.84 2.95
C ARG A 89 -5.26 -15.74 1.73
N VAL A 90 -4.93 -17.01 1.94
CA VAL A 90 -4.70 -17.95 0.83
C VAL A 90 -5.99 -18.17 0.03
N ASN A 91 -7.12 -18.24 0.69
CA ASN A 91 -8.41 -18.43 0.02
C ASN A 91 -8.75 -17.27 -0.91
N ILE A 92 -8.49 -16.03 -0.47
CA ILE A 92 -8.68 -14.83 -1.31
C ILE A 92 -7.72 -14.86 -2.50
N ILE A 93 -6.42 -15.15 -2.27
CA ILE A 93 -5.41 -15.22 -3.33
C ILE A 93 -5.78 -16.31 -4.34
N LYS A 94 -6.14 -17.52 -3.88
CA LYS A 94 -6.59 -18.61 -4.75
C LYS A 94 -7.78 -18.21 -5.60
N TRP A 95 -8.76 -17.57 -5.00
CA TRP A 95 -9.96 -17.11 -5.71
C TRP A 95 -9.61 -16.00 -6.71
N GLN A 96 -8.79 -15.02 -6.31
CA GLN A 96 -8.33 -13.94 -7.18
C GLN A 96 -7.53 -14.49 -8.37
N THR A 97 -6.55 -15.36 -8.13
CA THR A 97 -5.72 -15.95 -9.18
C THR A 97 -6.57 -16.76 -10.15
N LYS A 98 -7.52 -17.55 -9.65
CA LYS A 98 -8.43 -18.34 -10.51
C LYS A 98 -9.25 -17.48 -11.48
N HIS A 99 -9.57 -16.26 -11.09
CA HIS A 99 -10.35 -15.30 -11.88
C HIS A 99 -9.49 -14.24 -12.56
N THR A 100 -8.18 -14.44 -12.64
CA THR A 100 -7.26 -13.54 -13.35
C THR A 100 -6.68 -14.28 -14.55
N HIS A 101 -6.84 -13.70 -15.73
CA HIS A 101 -6.45 -14.27 -17.02
C HIS A 101 -5.54 -13.33 -17.78
N ILE A 102 -4.76 -13.87 -18.70
CA ILE A 102 -3.93 -13.11 -19.64
C ILE A 102 -4.76 -12.81 -20.88
N GLU A 103 -4.86 -11.54 -21.26
CA GLU A 103 -5.61 -11.15 -22.45
C GLU A 103 -5.01 -11.80 -23.71
N GLY A 104 -5.85 -12.46 -24.52
CA GLY A 104 -5.44 -13.14 -25.75
C GLY A 104 -4.81 -14.52 -25.55
N VAL A 105 -4.91 -15.10 -24.35
CA VAL A 105 -4.52 -16.49 -24.09
C VAL A 105 -5.77 -17.28 -23.70
N GLU A 106 -6.08 -18.32 -24.46
CA GLU A 106 -7.22 -19.19 -24.21
C GLU A 106 -6.76 -20.60 -23.79
N GLY A 107 -7.57 -21.26 -22.95
CA GLY A 107 -7.41 -22.68 -22.62
C GLY A 107 -6.42 -23.02 -21.49
N GLY A 108 -5.80 -22.04 -20.85
CA GLY A 108 -4.94 -22.25 -19.69
C GLY A 108 -5.69 -22.23 -18.35
N GLU A 109 -5.18 -22.93 -17.32
CA GLU A 109 -5.72 -22.87 -15.96
C GLU A 109 -4.95 -21.87 -15.12
N SER A 110 -5.66 -20.86 -14.59
CA SER A 110 -5.10 -19.93 -13.61
C SER A 110 -5.27 -20.49 -12.19
N LYS A 111 -4.16 -20.70 -11.49
CA LYS A 111 -4.17 -21.28 -10.13
C LYS A 111 -3.05 -20.77 -9.24
N PHE A 112 -3.35 -20.76 -7.94
CA PHE A 112 -2.35 -20.51 -6.90
C PHE A 112 -2.07 -21.79 -6.14
N THR A 113 -0.83 -22.26 -6.20
CA THR A 113 -0.38 -23.54 -5.62
C THR A 113 0.14 -23.41 -4.19
N GLY A 114 0.27 -22.18 -3.65
CA GLY A 114 0.77 -21.92 -2.33
C GLY A 114 -0.10 -22.50 -1.21
N GLY A 115 0.55 -23.13 -0.23
CA GLY A 115 -0.11 -23.70 0.94
C GLY A 115 -0.45 -22.65 2.01
N ALA A 116 -1.53 -22.86 2.76
CA ALA A 116 -1.98 -21.94 3.81
C ALA A 116 -0.98 -21.89 4.99
N LEU A 117 -0.50 -23.04 5.45
CA LEU A 117 0.49 -23.12 6.52
C LEU A 117 1.84 -22.53 6.09
N ALA A 118 2.26 -22.75 4.84
CA ALA A 118 3.46 -22.15 4.31
C ALA A 118 3.37 -20.62 4.29
N LEU A 119 2.25 -20.07 3.80
CA LEU A 119 2.02 -18.62 3.83
C LEU A 119 2.02 -18.08 5.26
N PHE A 120 1.36 -18.76 6.18
CA PHE A 120 1.33 -18.37 7.59
C PHE A 120 2.74 -18.38 8.20
N GLY A 121 3.53 -19.44 7.97
CA GLY A 121 4.92 -19.53 8.43
C GLY A 121 5.81 -18.42 7.86
N HIS A 122 5.73 -18.17 6.55
CA HIS A 122 6.46 -17.05 5.92
C HIS A 122 6.03 -15.69 6.46
N SER A 123 4.74 -15.50 6.75
CA SER A 123 4.23 -14.26 7.35
C SER A 123 4.72 -14.05 8.78
N LEU A 124 4.77 -15.11 9.59
CA LEU A 124 5.35 -15.07 10.94
C LEU A 124 6.86 -14.75 10.89
N LEU A 125 7.60 -15.41 10.00
CA LEU A 125 9.03 -15.12 9.82
C LEU A 125 9.26 -13.68 9.37
N ALA A 126 8.47 -13.19 8.42
CA ALA A 126 8.53 -11.80 7.96
C ALA A 126 8.25 -10.81 9.08
N GLY A 127 7.24 -11.09 9.92
CA GLY A 127 6.92 -10.28 11.11
C GLY A 127 8.06 -10.30 12.13
N PHE A 128 8.60 -11.46 12.44
CA PHE A 128 9.71 -11.63 13.37
C PHE A 128 10.97 -10.87 12.91
N VAL A 129 11.38 -11.04 11.65
CA VAL A 129 12.50 -10.30 11.07
C VAL A 129 12.25 -8.79 11.12
N THR A 130 11.04 -8.33 10.83
CA THR A 130 10.68 -6.91 10.86
C THR A 130 10.79 -6.32 12.28
N ILE A 131 10.35 -7.06 13.29
CA ILE A 131 10.43 -6.62 14.70
C ILE A 131 11.89 -6.55 15.17
N ILE A 132 12.66 -7.63 14.98
CA ILE A 132 14.06 -7.69 15.44
C ILE A 132 14.93 -6.63 14.77
N THR A 133 14.69 -6.36 13.49
CA THR A 133 15.47 -5.38 12.73
C THR A 133 14.90 -3.95 12.84
N LEU A 134 14.01 -3.68 13.79
CA LEU A 134 13.37 -2.36 13.97
C LEU A 134 12.84 -1.80 12.64
N THR A 135 12.10 -2.61 11.89
CA THR A 135 11.51 -2.34 10.58
C THR A 135 12.45 -2.36 9.36
N PHE A 136 13.77 -2.34 9.52
CA PHE A 136 14.69 -2.41 8.38
C PHE A 136 14.55 -3.71 7.60
N GLY A 137 14.28 -4.83 8.26
CA GLY A 137 14.07 -6.14 7.62
C GLY A 137 12.76 -6.26 6.84
N ALA A 138 11.80 -5.34 7.02
CA ALA A 138 10.50 -5.36 6.34
C ALA A 138 10.65 -5.35 4.81
N TYR A 139 11.63 -4.61 4.29
CA TYR A 139 11.88 -4.51 2.85
C TYR A 139 12.38 -5.84 2.27
N TRP A 140 13.19 -6.53 3.05
CA TRP A 140 13.71 -7.85 2.69
C TRP A 140 12.62 -8.92 2.78
N ALA A 141 11.87 -8.90 3.87
CA ALA A 141 10.69 -9.74 4.06
C ALA A 141 9.67 -9.56 2.92
N LYS A 142 9.42 -8.32 2.48
CA LYS A 142 8.54 -8.04 1.35
C LYS A 142 9.03 -8.68 0.05
N CYS A 143 10.30 -8.51 -0.31
CA CYS A 143 10.85 -9.14 -1.52
C CYS A 143 10.82 -10.67 -1.43
N HIS A 144 11.06 -11.24 -0.23
CA HIS A 144 10.95 -12.68 0.00
C HIS A 144 9.52 -13.18 -0.23
N MET A 145 8.53 -12.46 0.32
CA MET A 145 7.11 -12.78 0.13
C MET A 145 6.69 -12.67 -1.34
N GLU A 146 7.13 -11.64 -2.07
CA GLU A 146 6.80 -11.47 -3.49
C GLU A 146 7.39 -12.60 -4.34
N ARG A 147 8.62 -13.06 -4.06
CA ARG A 147 9.18 -14.26 -4.71
C ARG A 147 8.36 -15.49 -4.43
N TRP A 148 7.93 -15.67 -3.19
CA TRP A 148 7.09 -16.80 -2.82
C TRP A 148 5.74 -16.74 -3.53
N TYR A 149 5.09 -15.56 -3.59
CA TYR A 149 3.84 -15.40 -4.33
C TYR A 149 4.00 -15.66 -5.82
N ALA A 150 4.99 -15.07 -6.47
CA ALA A 150 5.26 -15.27 -7.89
C ALA A 150 5.48 -16.75 -8.20
N LYS A 151 6.34 -17.44 -7.46
CA LYS A 151 6.63 -18.87 -7.64
C LYS A 151 5.38 -19.76 -7.58
N HIS A 152 4.38 -19.38 -6.79
CA HIS A 152 3.16 -20.17 -6.62
C HIS A 152 1.97 -19.67 -7.43
N THR A 153 2.13 -18.61 -8.23
CA THR A 153 1.10 -18.05 -9.08
C THR A 153 1.28 -18.52 -10.51
N VAL A 154 0.22 -19.05 -11.09
CA VAL A 154 0.14 -19.46 -12.48
C VAL A 154 -1.06 -18.76 -13.08
N TYR A 155 -0.87 -18.02 -14.18
CA TYR A 155 -1.95 -17.43 -14.96
C TYR A 155 -2.02 -18.15 -16.32
N ASP A 156 -3.17 -18.75 -16.62
CA ASP A 156 -3.45 -19.48 -17.86
C ASP A 156 -2.33 -20.47 -18.28
N GLY A 157 -1.77 -21.18 -17.26
CA GLY A 157 -0.68 -22.12 -17.45
C GLY A 157 0.73 -21.51 -17.37
N TYR A 158 0.87 -20.18 -17.40
CA TYR A 158 2.16 -19.48 -17.33
C TYR A 158 2.55 -19.16 -15.90
N LYS A 159 3.75 -19.59 -15.48
CA LYS A 159 4.33 -19.36 -14.17
C LYS A 159 4.97 -17.98 -14.10
N LEU A 160 4.89 -17.36 -12.93
CA LEU A 160 5.52 -16.08 -12.65
C LEU A 160 6.84 -16.24 -11.91
N GLU A 161 7.73 -15.28 -12.11
CA GLU A 161 8.97 -15.12 -11.37
C GLU A 161 9.10 -13.66 -10.91
N PHE A 162 9.79 -13.46 -9.78
CA PHE A 162 10.08 -12.13 -9.24
C PHE A 162 11.59 -11.96 -9.09
N ASP A 163 12.18 -11.05 -9.86
CA ASP A 163 13.61 -10.77 -9.93
C ASP A 163 14.07 -9.62 -9.03
N GLY A 164 13.14 -8.95 -8.34
CA GLY A 164 13.40 -7.78 -7.51
C GLY A 164 14.40 -8.05 -6.39
N LYS A 165 15.42 -7.18 -6.27
CA LYS A 165 16.45 -7.26 -5.22
C LYS A 165 16.05 -6.40 -4.03
N ALA A 166 16.14 -6.96 -2.81
CA ALA A 166 15.75 -6.28 -1.57
C ALA A 166 16.52 -4.97 -1.34
N ILE A 167 17.81 -4.93 -1.69
CA ILE A 167 18.64 -3.71 -1.53
C ILE A 167 18.16 -2.57 -2.45
N GLN A 168 17.73 -2.88 -3.66
CA GLN A 168 17.17 -1.89 -4.59
C GLN A 168 15.83 -1.35 -4.09
N TYR A 169 14.99 -2.24 -3.56
CA TYR A 169 13.70 -1.86 -2.95
C TYR A 169 13.92 -0.97 -1.73
N PHE A 170 14.85 -1.34 -0.84
CA PHE A 170 15.23 -0.56 0.33
C PHE A 170 15.69 0.86 -0.06
N GLY A 171 16.62 1.00 -1.01
CA GLY A 171 17.09 2.31 -1.47
C GLY A 171 15.95 3.18 -2.01
N LYS A 172 15.03 2.60 -2.81
CA LYS A 172 13.85 3.33 -3.29
C LYS A 172 12.91 3.73 -2.16
N CYS A 173 12.69 2.86 -1.17
CA CYS A 173 11.84 3.17 -0.03
C CYS A 173 12.40 4.30 0.82
N ILE A 174 13.71 4.38 1.03
CA ILE A 174 14.36 5.52 1.71
C ILE A 174 14.03 6.83 0.97
N CYS A 175 14.23 6.87 -0.36
CA CYS A 175 13.90 8.05 -1.15
C CYS A 175 12.41 8.43 -1.04
N TRP A 176 11.51 7.46 -1.05
CA TRP A 176 10.08 7.72 -0.92
C TRP A 176 9.69 8.19 0.47
N VAL A 177 10.31 7.66 1.52
CA VAL A 177 10.13 8.12 2.90
C VAL A 177 10.61 9.55 3.05
N LEU A 178 11.81 9.88 2.55
CA LEU A 178 12.34 11.25 2.57
C LEU A 178 11.41 12.23 1.85
N LEU A 179 10.91 11.87 0.66
CA LEU A 179 9.92 12.67 -0.06
C LEU A 179 8.62 12.83 0.73
N THR A 180 8.17 11.80 1.43
CA THR A 180 6.99 11.87 2.29
C THR A 180 7.20 12.83 3.46
N ILE A 181 8.39 12.83 4.07
CA ILE A 181 8.76 13.78 5.12
C ILE A 181 8.80 15.22 4.58
N ILE A 182 9.50 15.45 3.47
CA ILE A 182 9.63 16.79 2.85
C ILE A 182 8.26 17.36 2.45
N THR A 183 7.35 16.51 1.95
CA THR A 183 6.00 16.93 1.54
C THR A 183 4.97 16.88 2.66
N ILE A 184 5.42 16.76 3.93
CA ILE A 184 4.54 16.69 5.12
C ILE A 184 3.43 15.62 4.94
N GLY A 185 3.81 14.44 4.46
CA GLY A 185 2.89 13.30 4.28
C GLY A 185 2.08 13.29 2.98
N ILE A 186 2.02 14.37 2.20
CA ILE A 186 1.25 14.42 0.95
C ILE A 186 1.71 13.33 -0.03
N TYR A 187 3.02 13.05 -0.09
CA TYR A 187 3.58 12.02 -0.98
C TYR A 187 3.12 10.60 -0.65
N SER A 188 2.59 10.34 0.55
CA SER A 188 2.08 9.01 0.94
C SER A 188 1.00 8.47 0.01
N PHE A 189 0.20 9.33 -0.63
CA PHE A 189 -0.79 8.93 -1.64
C PHE A 189 -0.17 8.24 -2.85
N TRP A 190 1.03 8.70 -3.26
CA TRP A 190 1.76 8.10 -4.39
C TRP A 190 2.58 6.89 -3.97
N LEU A 191 2.95 6.79 -2.69
CA LEU A 191 3.82 5.74 -2.15
C LEU A 191 3.30 4.35 -2.51
N LEU A 192 2.03 4.06 -2.21
CA LEU A 192 1.42 2.74 -2.46
C LEU A 192 1.47 2.35 -3.95
N VAL A 193 1.19 3.30 -4.83
CA VAL A 193 1.24 3.06 -6.28
C VAL A 193 2.69 2.90 -6.77
N LYS A 194 3.63 3.68 -6.22
CA LYS A 194 5.05 3.54 -6.54
C LYS A 194 5.61 2.19 -6.12
N MET A 195 5.26 1.71 -4.91
CA MET A 195 5.59 0.36 -4.44
C MET A 195 5.03 -0.71 -5.39
N LYS A 196 3.74 -0.60 -5.74
CA LYS A 196 3.08 -1.54 -6.65
C LYS A 196 3.72 -1.52 -8.04
N ARG A 197 4.03 -0.35 -8.59
CA ARG A 197 4.75 -0.22 -9.88
C ARG A 197 6.10 -0.91 -9.84
N TRP A 198 6.84 -0.76 -8.76
CA TRP A 198 8.14 -1.41 -8.62
C TRP A 198 8.00 -2.93 -8.55
N ILE A 199 7.05 -3.45 -7.77
CA ILE A 199 6.79 -4.90 -7.67
C ILE A 199 6.41 -5.48 -9.03
N ILE A 200 5.45 -4.87 -9.73
CA ILE A 200 4.99 -5.36 -11.04
C ILE A 200 6.12 -5.28 -12.07
N LYS A 201 6.93 -4.22 -12.05
CA LYS A 201 8.09 -4.10 -12.94
C LYS A 201 9.07 -5.28 -12.81
N HIS A 202 9.19 -5.83 -11.61
CA HIS A 202 10.06 -6.96 -11.29
C HIS A 202 9.32 -8.31 -11.30
N THR A 203 8.08 -8.35 -11.76
CA THR A 203 7.31 -9.58 -11.94
C THR A 203 7.25 -9.91 -13.43
N VAL A 204 7.76 -11.07 -13.80
CA VAL A 204 7.86 -11.53 -15.19
C VAL A 204 7.36 -12.96 -15.32
N PHE A 205 7.03 -13.39 -16.53
CA PHE A 205 6.82 -14.83 -16.78
C PHE A 205 8.16 -15.56 -16.78
N CYS A 206 8.17 -16.79 -16.27
CA CYS A 206 9.39 -17.60 -16.24
C CYS A 206 10.01 -17.76 -17.63
N ALA A 207 11.34 -17.72 -17.70
CA ALA A 207 12.09 -17.93 -18.93
C ALA A 207 11.74 -19.29 -19.58
N GLY A 208 11.66 -19.32 -20.91
CA GLY A 208 11.31 -20.53 -21.67
C GLY A 208 9.81 -20.77 -21.85
N GLN A 209 8.94 -19.90 -21.36
CA GLN A 209 7.50 -19.93 -21.64
C GLN A 209 7.18 -18.93 -22.75
N GLU A 210 7.06 -19.40 -23.98
CA GLU A 210 6.66 -18.56 -25.10
C GLU A 210 5.15 -18.30 -25.06
N LEU A 211 4.78 -17.02 -24.86
CA LEU A 211 3.39 -16.58 -24.99
C LEU A 211 3.01 -16.53 -26.49
N PRO A 212 1.79 -16.93 -26.85
CA PRO A 212 1.33 -16.84 -28.24
C PRO A 212 1.46 -15.39 -28.74
N PRO A 213 1.76 -15.15 -30.01
CA PRO A 213 1.90 -13.80 -30.55
C PRO A 213 0.62 -12.98 -30.34
N VAL A 214 0.78 -11.68 -30.10
CA VAL A 214 -0.38 -10.77 -29.96
C VAL A 214 -1.03 -10.63 -31.33
N THR A 215 -2.17 -11.26 -31.51
CA THR A 215 -2.89 -11.26 -32.79
C THR A 215 -3.79 -10.03 -33.00
N ASP A 216 -4.02 -9.23 -31.94
CA ASP A 216 -4.89 -8.04 -32.01
C ASP A 216 -4.09 -6.76 -32.33
N PRO A 217 -4.28 -6.14 -33.54
CA PRO A 217 -3.64 -4.87 -33.89
C PRO A 217 -3.93 -3.72 -32.92
N LYS A 218 -5.07 -3.77 -32.21
CA LYS A 218 -5.43 -2.77 -31.19
C LYS A 218 -4.55 -2.86 -29.95
N GLN A 219 -4.05 -4.03 -29.60
CA GLN A 219 -3.13 -4.21 -28.47
C GLN A 219 -1.72 -3.69 -28.80
N MET A 220 -1.23 -3.90 -30.02
CA MET A 220 0.05 -3.35 -30.49
C MET A 220 0.05 -1.82 -30.49
N ASN A 221 -1.01 -1.19 -31.01
CA ASN A 221 -1.15 0.27 -31.02
C ASN A 221 -1.30 0.85 -29.60
N LYS A 222 -1.97 0.15 -28.69
CA LYS A 222 -2.13 0.58 -27.30
C LYS A 222 -0.83 0.47 -26.50
N ALA A 223 0.00 -0.53 -26.79
CA ALA A 223 1.33 -0.67 -26.22
C ALA A 223 2.30 0.42 -26.73
N ALA A 224 2.27 0.69 -28.05
CA ALA A 224 3.07 1.73 -28.70
C ALA A 224 2.69 3.15 -28.25
N ASN A 225 1.40 3.47 -28.17
CA ASN A 225 0.92 4.78 -27.69
C ASN A 225 1.20 5.02 -26.20
N ALA A 226 1.24 3.97 -25.37
CA ALA A 226 1.64 4.11 -23.95
C ALA A 226 3.14 4.40 -23.79
N GLN A 227 3.99 3.92 -24.70
CA GLN A 227 5.42 4.27 -24.74
C GLN A 227 5.65 5.71 -25.21
N ALA A 228 4.92 6.16 -26.25
CA ALA A 228 5.00 7.52 -26.76
C ALA A 228 4.57 8.57 -25.72
N ASN A 229 3.53 8.30 -24.94
CA ASN A 229 3.09 9.18 -23.84
C ASN A 229 4.05 9.25 -22.64
N MET A 230 4.91 8.24 -22.44
CA MET A 230 5.96 8.32 -21.41
C MET A 230 7.13 9.22 -21.82
N GLN A 231 7.46 9.30 -23.11
CA GLN A 231 8.50 10.17 -23.62
C GLN A 231 8.06 11.65 -23.66
N SER A 232 6.79 11.94 -23.98
CA SER A 232 6.28 13.32 -24.01
C SER A 232 6.15 13.95 -22.62
N ASN A 233 5.85 13.17 -21.57
CA ASN A 233 5.77 13.69 -20.20
C ASN A 233 7.14 13.98 -19.55
N ALA A 234 8.24 13.47 -20.10
CA ALA A 234 9.58 13.78 -19.60
C ALA A 234 10.08 15.18 -20.00
N GLN A 235 9.48 15.79 -21.03
CA GLN A 235 9.90 17.10 -21.54
C GLN A 235 9.13 18.30 -20.99
N THR A 236 8.05 18.10 -20.21
CA THR A 236 7.16 19.19 -19.76
C THR A 236 7.51 19.76 -18.37
N TYR A 237 8.58 19.33 -17.72
CA TYR A 237 8.99 19.80 -16.38
C TYR A 237 10.16 20.79 -16.37
N ALA A 238 10.27 21.64 -17.37
CA ALA A 238 11.22 22.76 -17.37
C ALA A 238 10.46 24.10 -17.54
N ALA A 239 9.86 24.60 -16.47
CA ALA A 239 9.41 25.97 -16.37
C ALA A 239 10.10 26.68 -15.20
N PRO A 240 10.57 27.93 -15.36
CA PRO A 240 11.40 28.59 -14.37
C PRO A 240 10.59 29.09 -13.15
N TYR A 241 11.19 28.91 -11.99
CA TYR A 241 10.65 29.28 -10.69
C TYR A 241 10.79 30.79 -10.44
N VAL A 242 9.67 31.49 -10.17
CA VAL A 242 9.65 32.90 -9.75
C VAL A 242 9.58 32.95 -8.22
N GLN A 243 10.56 33.57 -7.58
CA GLN A 243 10.63 33.78 -6.13
C GLN A 243 9.60 34.82 -5.65
N PRO A 244 8.84 34.57 -4.58
CA PRO A 244 8.04 35.59 -3.92
C PRO A 244 8.86 36.41 -2.94
N GLN A 245 8.72 37.73 -3.01
CA GLN A 245 9.36 38.74 -2.17
C GLN A 245 8.58 38.89 -0.86
N TYR A 246 9.25 38.68 0.28
CA TYR A 246 8.65 38.84 1.62
C TYR A 246 8.85 40.25 2.19
N ALA A 247 7.78 40.80 2.75
CA ALA A 247 7.79 42.05 3.52
C ALA A 247 8.28 41.80 4.98
N PRO A 248 8.96 42.76 5.62
CA PRO A 248 9.55 42.58 6.95
C PRO A 248 8.49 42.61 8.06
N VAL A 249 8.57 41.64 8.97
CA VAL A 249 7.71 41.50 10.16
C VAL A 249 8.39 42.12 11.38
N GLN A 250 7.65 42.93 12.15
CA GLN A 250 8.09 43.55 13.41
C GLN A 250 8.35 42.54 14.53
N PRO A 251 9.31 42.80 15.46
CA PRO A 251 9.66 41.85 16.51
C PRO A 251 8.62 41.87 17.64
N ALA A 252 8.07 40.70 17.95
CA ALA A 252 7.21 40.46 19.08
C ALA A 252 8.01 40.16 20.36
N GLN A 253 7.49 40.58 21.50
CA GLN A 253 8.09 40.42 22.84
C GLN A 253 8.33 38.95 23.24
N PRO A 254 9.36 38.62 24.05
CA PRO A 254 9.70 37.26 24.40
C PRO A 254 8.67 36.63 25.35
N VAL A 255 7.83 35.77 24.79
CA VAL A 255 6.95 34.87 25.53
C VAL A 255 7.79 33.68 26.01
N GLN A 256 7.76 33.34 27.29
CA GLN A 256 8.40 32.13 27.82
C GLN A 256 7.83 30.90 27.09
N SER A 257 8.68 30.24 26.31
CA SER A 257 8.26 29.13 25.46
C SER A 257 8.03 27.86 26.30
N ASN A 258 6.85 27.25 26.15
CA ASN A 258 6.56 25.92 26.69
C ASN A 258 7.05 24.84 25.67
N GLY A 259 8.37 24.61 25.69
CA GLY A 259 9.00 23.67 24.74
C GLY A 259 8.41 22.25 24.79
N LYS A 260 7.86 21.80 25.94
CA LYS A 260 7.21 20.49 26.04
C LYS A 260 5.87 20.44 25.31
N ALA A 261 5.10 21.52 25.33
CA ALA A 261 3.86 21.64 24.58
C ALA A 261 4.13 21.62 23.07
N THR A 262 5.16 22.35 22.63
CA THR A 262 5.58 22.39 21.23
C THR A 262 6.12 21.04 20.76
N ALA A 263 6.98 20.40 21.56
CA ALA A 263 7.50 19.07 21.23
C ALA A 263 6.39 18.02 21.13
N GLY A 264 5.45 18.02 22.08
CA GLY A 264 4.31 17.11 22.07
C GLY A 264 3.41 17.33 20.86
N PHE A 265 3.11 18.57 20.51
CA PHE A 265 2.32 18.90 19.32
C PHE A 265 3.01 18.47 18.03
N VAL A 266 4.31 18.77 17.88
CA VAL A 266 5.08 18.38 16.67
C VAL A 266 5.16 16.86 16.54
N LEU A 267 5.45 16.13 17.61
CA LEU A 267 5.48 14.66 17.59
C LEU A 267 4.13 14.05 17.23
N SER A 268 3.04 14.61 17.80
CA SER A 268 1.67 14.17 17.48
C SER A 268 1.29 14.49 16.03
N LEU A 269 1.68 15.65 15.54
CA LEU A 269 1.43 16.07 14.17
C LEU A 269 2.19 15.19 13.16
N LEU A 270 3.47 14.93 13.41
CA LEU A 270 4.30 14.03 12.60
C LEU A 270 3.73 12.61 12.58
N SER A 271 3.25 12.16 13.74
CA SER A 271 2.60 10.85 13.88
C SER A 271 1.30 10.78 13.08
N PHE A 272 0.47 11.81 13.15
CA PHE A 272 -0.80 11.89 12.41
C PHE A 272 -0.59 11.94 10.89
N LEU A 273 0.45 12.63 10.43
CA LEU A 273 0.82 12.74 9.00
C LEU A 273 1.46 11.48 8.39
N GLY A 274 1.44 10.36 9.09
CA GLY A 274 1.85 9.06 8.55
C GLY A 274 3.27 8.60 8.92
N LEU A 275 4.04 9.39 9.67
CA LEU A 275 5.32 8.96 10.25
C LEU A 275 5.12 8.09 11.51
N GLY A 276 3.87 7.99 12.00
CA GLY A 276 3.48 7.22 13.16
C GLY A 276 3.15 5.75 12.88
N ILE A 277 3.83 5.14 11.90
CA ILE A 277 3.70 3.70 11.60
C ILE A 277 4.10 2.84 12.81
N THR A 278 4.82 3.39 13.76
CA THR A 278 5.14 2.75 15.05
C THR A 278 4.32 3.38 16.17
N PHE A 279 3.84 2.59 17.13
CA PHE A 279 3.14 3.08 18.32
C PHE A 279 3.98 4.04 19.18
N VAL A 280 5.28 4.09 18.97
CA VAL A 280 6.23 4.89 19.75
C VAL A 280 5.99 6.39 19.53
N MET A 281 5.84 6.85 18.29
CA MET A 281 5.64 8.29 18.00
C MET A 281 4.34 8.85 18.58
N PRO A 282 3.15 8.23 18.38
CA PRO A 282 1.92 8.67 19.01
C PRO A 282 2.01 8.68 20.55
N LEU A 283 2.63 7.65 21.13
CA LEU A 283 2.78 7.53 22.57
C LEU A 283 3.65 8.66 23.15
N LEU A 284 4.80 8.94 22.53
CA LEU A 284 5.65 10.08 22.89
C LEU A 284 4.89 11.40 22.72
N GLY A 285 4.12 11.58 21.66
CA GLY A 285 3.29 12.76 21.45
C GLY A 285 2.28 12.97 22.58
N ILE A 286 1.59 11.93 23.03
CA ILE A 286 0.65 11.95 24.17
C ILE A 286 1.39 12.32 25.46
N ILE A 287 2.52 11.68 25.76
CA ILE A 287 3.31 11.91 27.00
C ILE A 287 3.81 13.37 27.04
N PHE A 288 4.45 13.86 25.99
CA PHE A 288 4.98 15.22 25.95
C PHE A 288 3.87 16.28 25.97
N SER A 289 2.73 16.02 25.33
CA SER A 289 1.56 16.89 25.38
C SER A 289 0.96 16.93 26.79
N GLY A 290 0.85 15.79 27.48
CA GLY A 290 0.41 15.72 28.88
C GLY A 290 1.32 16.50 29.82
N LEU A 291 2.64 16.35 29.67
CA LEU A 291 3.63 17.15 30.40
C LEU A 291 3.57 18.63 30.04
N GLY A 292 3.22 18.98 28.80
CA GLY A 292 2.99 20.35 28.37
C GLY A 292 1.78 20.99 29.00
N ILE A 293 0.68 20.23 29.22
CA ILE A 293 -0.53 20.70 29.90
C ILE A 293 -0.23 21.01 31.38
N SER A 294 0.48 20.13 32.08
CA SER A 294 0.84 20.34 33.48
C SER A 294 1.74 21.58 33.66
N ARG A 295 2.67 21.81 32.74
CA ARG A 295 3.56 22.97 32.78
C ARG A 295 2.91 24.27 32.30
N ALA A 296 1.83 24.20 31.51
CA ALA A 296 1.08 25.38 31.09
C ALA A 296 0.42 26.14 32.23
N LYS A 297 0.15 25.47 33.37
CA LYS A 297 -0.37 26.10 34.59
C LYS A 297 0.64 27.07 35.22
N THR A 298 1.93 26.74 35.13
CA THR A 298 3.02 27.54 35.74
C THR A 298 3.61 28.54 34.75
N ALA A 299 3.64 28.21 33.42
CA ALA A 299 4.21 29.07 32.39
C ALA A 299 3.21 30.06 31.77
N ASN A 300 1.92 29.97 32.13
CA ASN A 300 0.79 30.75 31.56
C ASN A 300 0.79 30.84 30.06
N SER A 301 1.36 29.83 29.36
CA SER A 301 1.49 29.79 27.91
C SER A 301 1.45 28.34 27.35
N GLY A 302 0.99 28.17 26.13
CA GLY A 302 1.06 26.91 25.40
C GLY A 302 0.01 25.86 25.75
N LYS A 303 -1.03 26.20 26.58
CA LYS A 303 -2.09 25.24 26.97
C LYS A 303 -2.89 24.73 25.74
N GLY A 304 -3.26 25.63 24.85
CA GLY A 304 -3.98 25.23 23.63
C GLY A 304 -3.17 24.28 22.74
N LEU A 305 -1.88 24.56 22.56
CA LEU A 305 -0.99 23.72 21.76
C LEU A 305 -0.78 22.33 22.39
N ALA A 306 -0.69 22.26 23.72
CA ALA A 306 -0.56 21.00 24.45
C ALA A 306 -1.84 20.16 24.38
N VAL A 307 -3.01 20.78 24.46
CA VAL A 307 -4.31 20.10 24.31
C VAL A 307 -4.48 19.61 22.87
N ALA A 308 -4.17 20.44 21.87
CA ALA A 308 -4.22 20.05 20.47
C ALA A 308 -3.26 18.85 20.18
N GLY A 309 -2.05 18.88 20.73
CA GLY A 309 -1.08 17.78 20.63
C GLY A 309 -1.58 16.50 21.29
N LEU A 310 -2.26 16.59 22.43
CA LEU A 310 -2.86 15.42 23.11
C LEU A 310 -3.95 14.78 22.26
N VAL A 311 -4.86 15.59 21.71
CA VAL A 311 -5.96 15.12 20.84
C VAL A 311 -5.40 14.47 19.59
N LEU A 312 -4.46 15.13 18.91
CA LEU A 312 -3.80 14.57 17.72
C LEU A 312 -3.02 13.30 18.04
N GLY A 313 -2.37 13.21 19.20
CA GLY A 313 -1.66 12.03 19.66
C GLY A 313 -2.58 10.83 19.87
N ILE A 314 -3.73 11.04 20.50
CA ILE A 314 -4.75 10.00 20.71
C ILE A 314 -5.32 9.56 19.35
N LEU A 315 -5.68 10.48 18.47
CA LEU A 315 -6.18 10.17 17.12
C LEU A 315 -5.14 9.39 16.31
N SER A 316 -3.87 9.78 16.38
CA SER A 316 -2.78 9.06 15.71
C SER A 316 -2.57 7.67 16.28
N PHE A 317 -2.73 7.49 17.60
CA PHE A 317 -2.61 6.18 18.24
C PHE A 317 -3.74 5.24 17.79
N VAL A 318 -4.97 5.73 17.76
CA VAL A 318 -6.13 4.98 17.25
C VAL A 318 -5.95 4.66 15.77
N TRP A 319 -5.45 5.62 14.97
CA TRP A 319 -5.15 5.41 13.57
C TRP A 319 -4.04 4.38 13.35
N ALA A 320 -2.96 4.44 14.15
CA ALA A 320 -1.89 3.44 14.10
C ALA A 320 -2.42 2.04 14.47
N ALA A 321 -3.25 1.92 15.50
CA ALA A 321 -3.88 0.66 15.87
C ALA A 321 -4.76 0.12 14.73
N ALA A 322 -5.61 0.96 14.12
CA ALA A 322 -6.42 0.59 12.97
C ALA A 322 -5.54 0.20 11.77
N TYR A 323 -4.44 0.90 11.54
CA TYR A 323 -3.48 0.56 10.49
C TYR A 323 -2.89 -0.84 10.70
N TYR A 324 -2.43 -1.17 11.91
CA TYR A 324 -1.87 -2.48 12.22
C TYR A 324 -2.91 -3.60 12.16
N ILE A 325 -4.14 -3.33 12.57
CA ILE A 325 -5.21 -4.34 12.59
C ILE A 325 -5.81 -4.55 11.20
N PHE A 326 -6.03 -3.47 10.43
CA PHE A 326 -6.79 -3.53 9.19
C PHE A 326 -5.96 -3.31 7.93
N ILE A 327 -5.01 -2.38 7.95
CA ILE A 327 -4.28 -1.95 6.74
C ILE A 327 -2.99 -2.75 6.55
N LEU A 328 -2.24 -3.00 7.61
CA LEU A 328 -1.02 -3.80 7.51
C LEU A 328 -1.28 -5.21 6.96
N PRO A 329 -2.31 -5.96 7.42
CA PRO A 329 -2.68 -7.22 6.79
C PRO A 329 -3.10 -7.07 5.32
N MET A 330 -3.72 -5.93 4.94
CA MET A 330 -4.06 -5.64 3.54
C MET A 330 -2.83 -5.32 2.67
N MET A 331 -1.79 -4.71 3.22
CA MET A 331 -0.54 -4.44 2.48
C MET A 331 0.27 -5.72 2.22
N PHE A 332 0.09 -6.74 3.05
CA PHE A 332 0.65 -8.06 2.82
C PHE A 332 -0.30 -8.97 2.01
N MET A 333 -1.50 -8.53 1.67
CA MET A 333 -2.38 -9.09 0.66
C MET A 333 -2.07 -8.48 -0.71
#